data_616ce67deab5fbb14795418fd64b435f
#
_entry.id   616ce67deab5fbb14795418fd64b435f
#
_cell.length_a   1.000
_cell.length_b   1.000
_cell.length_c   1.000
_cell.angle_alpha   90.00
_cell.angle_beta   90.00
_cell.angle_gamma   90.00
#
_symmetry.space_group_name_H-M   'P 1'
#
loop_
_entity.id
_entity.type
_entity.pdbx_description
1 polymer ?
#
loop_
_entity_poly.entity_id
_entity_poly.type
_entity_poly.pdbx_seq_one_letter_code
_entity_poly.pdbx_strand_id
1 'polypeptide(L)'
;RSTRYFTLFPYTTLFRSYACKDEFGRLRVGAAVGVTYDIMDRIEVLKNAGVDVISIDTAHGHSKGVMDSAKRVKKKFPEMELVVGNIATGEAAKALAKIGADAVKVGVGPGSICTTRVVAGVGLPQLSAVYEAAKALKGSPVKTIADGGIRFSGDMVKALAAGADSVMIGSLLAGTEEAPGEIIIYEGRRFKSYRGMGSIEAMEEGSKDRYFQDVEDDIKKLVPEGISGRVPYKGLASEILYQLVGGLKAGMGYCGAKNLEKLKSAKFVKITTAGITESHPHDVSITRESPNYSRK
;
A
#
# COMPACT_ATOMS: atom_id res chain seq x y z
N ARG A 1 -10.29 -24.68 9.80
CA ARG A 1 -9.75 -23.44 10.40
C ARG A 1 -10.42 -22.29 9.68
N SER A 2 -11.14 -21.48 10.41
CA SER A 2 -12.21 -20.57 10.01
C SER A 2 -11.79 -19.60 8.92
N THR A 3 -12.25 -19.83 7.70
CA THR A 3 -12.31 -18.80 6.67
C THR A 3 -13.43 -17.84 7.08
N ARG A 4 -13.08 -16.73 7.71
CA ARG A 4 -14.06 -15.70 8.03
C ARG A 4 -14.45 -15.04 6.70
N TYR A 5 -15.63 -15.35 6.22
CA TYR A 5 -16.30 -14.58 5.17
C TYR A 5 -16.62 -13.20 5.75
N PHE A 6 -15.93 -12.17 5.28
CA PHE A 6 -16.31 -10.80 5.59
C PHE A 6 -17.60 -10.47 4.83
N THR A 7 -18.71 -10.47 5.55
CA THR A 7 -19.96 -9.93 5.03
C THR A 7 -19.80 -8.41 4.92
N LEU A 8 -19.71 -7.88 3.71
CA LEU A 8 -19.68 -6.45 3.45
C LEU A 8 -21.00 -5.84 3.89
N PHE A 9 -20.96 -4.96 4.88
CA PHE A 9 -22.13 -4.28 5.44
C PHE A 9 -22.87 -3.42 4.39
N PRO A 10 -24.20 -3.25 4.53
CA PRO A 10 -25.06 -2.55 3.54
C PRO A 10 -24.73 -1.06 3.31
N TYR A 11 -23.92 -0.45 4.17
CA TYR A 11 -23.53 0.97 4.07
C TYR A 11 -22.45 1.29 3.02
N THR A 12 -21.95 0.29 2.29
CA THR A 12 -20.89 0.45 1.30
C THR A 12 -21.39 0.71 -0.12
N THR A 13 -22.63 1.14 -0.32
CA THR A 13 -23.22 1.30 -1.66
C THR A 13 -22.41 2.28 -2.53
N LEU A 14 -21.96 3.41 -1.98
CA LEU A 14 -21.10 4.36 -2.68
C LEU A 14 -19.70 3.77 -2.96
N PHE A 15 -19.14 3.01 -2.02
CA PHE A 15 -17.88 2.29 -2.18
C PHE A 15 -17.98 1.22 -3.28
N ARG A 16 -19.09 0.47 -3.30
CA ARG A 16 -19.32 -0.59 -4.30
C ARG A 16 -19.59 -0.06 -5.71
N SER A 17 -20.16 1.12 -5.88
CA SER A 17 -20.50 1.66 -7.21
C SER A 17 -19.26 1.99 -8.05
N TYR A 18 -18.15 2.38 -7.40
CA TYR A 18 -16.88 2.72 -8.05
C TYR A 18 -15.78 1.65 -7.87
N ALA A 19 -16.08 0.54 -7.22
CA ALA A 19 -15.14 -0.56 -7.05
C ALA A 19 -14.81 -1.23 -8.39
N CYS A 20 -13.58 -1.74 -8.50
CA CYS A 20 -13.16 -2.55 -9.64
C CYS A 20 -13.94 -3.87 -9.65
N LYS A 21 -14.67 -4.12 -10.72
CA LYS A 21 -15.54 -5.28 -10.89
C LYS A 21 -15.18 -6.05 -12.15
N ASP A 22 -15.53 -7.32 -12.16
CA ASP A 22 -15.48 -8.16 -13.36
C ASP A 22 -16.72 -7.91 -14.26
N GLU A 23 -16.78 -8.63 -15.37
CA GLU A 23 -17.90 -8.57 -16.33
C GLU A 23 -19.26 -9.01 -15.74
N PHE A 24 -19.24 -9.78 -14.65
CA PHE A 24 -20.44 -10.22 -13.92
C PHE A 24 -20.83 -9.27 -12.77
N GLY A 25 -20.14 -8.15 -12.61
CA GLY A 25 -20.37 -7.19 -11.53
C GLY A 25 -19.82 -7.63 -10.16
N ARG A 26 -19.02 -8.69 -10.07
CA ARG A 26 -18.37 -9.15 -8.85
C ARG A 26 -17.12 -8.30 -8.57
N LEU A 27 -16.82 -8.04 -7.30
CA LEU A 27 -15.61 -7.35 -6.90
C LEU A 27 -14.39 -8.18 -7.29
N ARG A 28 -13.42 -7.57 -7.94
CA ARG A 28 -12.11 -8.18 -8.15
C ARG A 28 -11.35 -8.27 -6.83
N VAL A 29 -10.72 -9.40 -6.59
CA VAL A 29 -10.04 -9.72 -5.33
C VAL A 29 -8.59 -10.14 -5.57
N GLY A 30 -7.72 -9.70 -4.67
CA GLY A 30 -6.31 -10.10 -4.64
C GLY A 30 -5.96 -10.84 -3.36
N ALA A 31 -4.96 -11.73 -3.44
CA ALA A 31 -4.40 -12.40 -2.28
C ALA A 31 -2.88 -12.22 -2.23
N ALA A 32 -2.36 -11.97 -1.02
CA ALA A 32 -0.93 -11.92 -0.78
C ALA A 32 -0.39 -13.30 -0.42
N VAL A 33 0.81 -13.61 -0.89
CA VAL A 33 1.58 -14.80 -0.57
C VAL A 33 3.03 -14.41 -0.25
N GLY A 34 3.65 -15.15 0.68
CA GLY A 34 5.09 -15.11 0.93
C GLY A 34 5.86 -16.01 -0.05
N VAL A 35 7.17 -16.16 0.18
CA VAL A 35 8.05 -17.03 -0.62
C VAL A 35 8.36 -18.33 0.12
N THR A 36 7.36 -18.88 0.78
CA THR A 36 7.43 -20.14 1.51
C THR A 36 7.53 -21.36 0.57
N TYR A 37 7.88 -22.52 1.10
CA TYR A 37 8.03 -23.75 0.31
C TYR A 37 6.71 -24.17 -0.38
N ASP A 38 5.56 -23.88 0.22
CA ASP A 38 4.21 -24.23 -0.23
C ASP A 38 3.53 -23.16 -1.11
N ILE A 39 4.27 -22.13 -1.54
CA ILE A 39 3.71 -21.01 -2.33
C ILE A 39 2.89 -21.48 -3.54
N MET A 40 3.34 -22.55 -4.21
CA MET A 40 2.67 -23.02 -5.43
C MET A 40 1.33 -23.67 -5.14
N ASP A 41 1.23 -24.45 -4.06
CA ASP A 41 0.00 -25.11 -3.62
C ASP A 41 -0.99 -24.06 -3.10
N ARG A 42 -0.50 -23.06 -2.37
CA ARG A 42 -1.30 -21.94 -1.90
C ARG A 42 -1.91 -21.15 -3.05
N ILE A 43 -1.12 -20.83 -4.09
CA ILE A 43 -1.61 -20.11 -5.28
C ILE A 43 -2.65 -20.96 -6.01
N GLU A 44 -2.46 -22.27 -6.15
CA GLU A 44 -3.42 -23.15 -6.78
C GLU A 44 -4.77 -23.16 -6.06
N VAL A 45 -4.76 -23.23 -4.74
CA VAL A 45 -5.99 -23.14 -3.91
C VAL A 45 -6.67 -21.78 -4.08
N LEU A 46 -5.90 -20.67 -4.09
CA LEU A 46 -6.42 -19.32 -4.29
C LEU A 46 -7.02 -19.15 -5.69
N LYS A 47 -6.36 -19.67 -6.72
CA LYS A 47 -6.87 -19.68 -8.11
C LYS A 47 -8.21 -20.43 -8.19
N ASN A 48 -8.30 -21.61 -7.59
CA ASN A 48 -9.52 -22.40 -7.55
C ASN A 48 -10.65 -21.70 -6.76
N ALA A 49 -10.29 -20.86 -5.79
CA ALA A 49 -11.24 -20.01 -5.07
C ALA A 49 -11.67 -18.76 -5.84
N GLY A 50 -11.11 -18.51 -7.05
CA GLY A 50 -11.49 -17.42 -7.93
C GLY A 50 -10.79 -16.09 -7.64
N VAL A 51 -9.54 -16.12 -7.13
CA VAL A 51 -8.73 -14.90 -6.99
C VAL A 51 -8.37 -14.31 -8.36
N ASP A 52 -8.45 -12.98 -8.50
CA ASP A 52 -8.12 -12.29 -9.75
C ASP A 52 -6.62 -11.96 -9.85
N VAL A 53 -5.97 -11.66 -8.72
CA VAL A 53 -4.57 -11.25 -8.70
C VAL A 53 -3.82 -11.83 -7.50
N ILE A 54 -2.60 -12.29 -7.72
CA ILE A 54 -1.68 -12.73 -6.67
C ILE A 54 -0.63 -11.64 -6.43
N SER A 55 -0.35 -11.34 -5.18
CA SER A 55 0.75 -10.46 -4.78
C SER A 55 1.80 -11.26 -4.03
N ILE A 56 3.01 -11.40 -4.57
CA ILE A 56 4.18 -11.83 -3.79
C ILE A 56 4.62 -10.60 -3.00
N ASP A 57 4.32 -10.59 -1.70
CA ASP A 57 4.48 -9.43 -0.83
C ASP A 57 5.54 -9.69 0.25
N THR A 58 6.71 -9.09 0.08
CA THR A 58 7.88 -9.25 0.95
C THR A 58 8.51 -7.91 1.29
N ALA A 59 9.39 -7.89 2.30
CA ALA A 59 10.16 -6.70 2.66
C ALA A 59 11.18 -6.32 1.58
N HIS A 60 11.62 -7.28 0.74
CA HIS A 60 12.61 -7.06 -0.30
C HIS A 60 12.29 -7.86 -1.59
N GLY A 61 11.49 -7.26 -2.47
CA GLY A 61 11.03 -7.87 -3.72
C GLY A 61 12.13 -8.18 -4.75
N HIS A 62 13.31 -7.58 -4.63
CA HIS A 62 14.45 -7.81 -5.53
C HIS A 62 15.41 -8.90 -5.00
N SER A 63 15.02 -9.64 -3.97
CA SER A 63 15.82 -10.77 -3.51
C SER A 63 15.76 -11.95 -4.47
N LYS A 64 16.82 -12.79 -4.46
CA LYS A 64 16.90 -13.98 -5.34
C LYS A 64 15.70 -14.91 -5.14
N GLY A 65 15.31 -15.19 -3.89
CA GLY A 65 14.20 -16.08 -3.56
C GLY A 65 12.87 -15.57 -4.12
N VAL A 66 12.60 -14.27 -4.01
CA VAL A 66 11.40 -13.64 -4.58
C VAL A 66 11.39 -13.72 -6.10
N MET A 67 12.51 -13.38 -6.74
CA MET A 67 12.61 -13.43 -8.20
C MET A 67 12.47 -14.85 -8.76
N ASP A 68 13.05 -15.84 -8.11
CA ASP A 68 12.93 -17.24 -8.51
C ASP A 68 11.50 -17.76 -8.31
N SER A 69 10.85 -17.39 -7.20
CA SER A 69 9.43 -17.71 -6.94
C SER A 69 8.52 -17.06 -7.96
N ALA A 70 8.69 -15.78 -8.28
CA ALA A 70 7.90 -15.08 -9.29
C ALA A 70 8.03 -15.73 -10.68
N LYS A 71 9.24 -16.13 -11.08
CA LYS A 71 9.47 -16.91 -12.33
C LYS A 71 8.71 -18.23 -12.34
N ARG A 72 8.76 -18.96 -11.23
CA ARG A 72 8.04 -20.24 -11.09
C ARG A 72 6.53 -20.05 -11.18
N VAL A 73 6.00 -19.00 -10.53
CA VAL A 73 4.57 -18.64 -10.58
C VAL A 73 4.14 -18.35 -12.01
N LYS A 74 4.82 -17.44 -12.72
CA LYS A 74 4.47 -17.11 -14.12
C LYS A 74 4.65 -18.28 -15.08
N LYS A 75 5.57 -19.21 -14.79
CA LYS A 75 5.72 -20.44 -15.58
C LYS A 75 4.56 -21.42 -15.38
N LYS A 76 4.10 -21.61 -14.12
CA LYS A 76 3.01 -22.58 -13.79
C LYS A 76 1.62 -21.97 -14.05
N PHE A 77 1.46 -20.66 -13.84
CA PHE A 77 0.19 -19.92 -13.96
C PHE A 77 0.37 -18.68 -14.84
N PRO A 78 0.62 -18.84 -16.16
CA PRO A 78 0.93 -17.73 -17.06
C PRO A 78 -0.21 -16.70 -17.17
N GLU A 79 -1.45 -17.13 -16.99
CA GLU A 79 -2.65 -16.30 -17.04
C GLU A 79 -2.91 -15.50 -15.75
N MET A 80 -2.24 -15.86 -14.62
CA MET A 80 -2.45 -15.20 -13.35
C MET A 80 -1.78 -13.82 -13.35
N GLU A 81 -2.55 -12.80 -13.04
CA GLU A 81 -2.00 -11.46 -12.78
C GLU A 81 -1.11 -11.48 -11.53
N LEU A 82 0.14 -11.06 -11.67
CA LEU A 82 1.15 -11.14 -10.63
C LEU A 82 1.70 -9.76 -10.26
N VAL A 83 1.46 -9.34 -9.02
CA VAL A 83 2.11 -8.20 -8.39
C VAL A 83 3.30 -8.68 -7.59
N VAL A 84 4.45 -8.02 -7.69
CA VAL A 84 5.64 -8.36 -6.90
C VAL A 84 6.16 -7.14 -6.15
N GLY A 85 6.45 -7.29 -4.88
CA GLY A 85 7.03 -6.21 -4.05
C GLY A 85 7.53 -6.69 -2.68
N ASN A 86 8.07 -5.75 -1.88
CA ASN A 86 8.22 -4.35 -2.21
C ASN A 86 9.60 -4.03 -2.77
N ILE A 87 9.66 -3.05 -3.63
CA ILE A 87 10.90 -2.55 -4.22
C ILE A 87 11.03 -1.04 -4.00
N ALA A 88 12.22 -0.50 -4.25
CA ALA A 88 12.46 0.95 -4.14
C ALA A 88 13.27 1.53 -5.31
N THR A 89 13.78 0.71 -6.23
CA THR A 89 14.69 1.14 -7.29
C THR A 89 14.18 0.81 -8.69
N GLY A 90 14.57 1.61 -9.67
CA GLY A 90 14.27 1.35 -11.07
C GLY A 90 14.93 0.07 -11.61
N GLU A 91 16.09 -0.32 -11.06
CA GLU A 91 16.76 -1.58 -11.39
C GLU A 91 15.90 -2.78 -10.99
N ALA A 92 15.39 -2.79 -9.76
CA ALA A 92 14.46 -3.81 -9.28
C ALA A 92 13.21 -3.89 -10.15
N ALA A 93 12.62 -2.74 -10.50
CA ALA A 93 11.45 -2.70 -11.37
C ALA A 93 11.71 -3.35 -12.74
N LYS A 94 12.85 -3.04 -13.38
CA LYS A 94 13.25 -3.68 -14.65
C LYS A 94 13.48 -5.18 -14.49
N ALA A 95 14.12 -5.62 -13.40
CA ALA A 95 14.37 -7.02 -13.14
C ALA A 95 13.07 -7.82 -13.01
N LEU A 96 12.09 -7.28 -12.27
CA LEU A 96 10.77 -7.90 -12.10
C LEU A 96 9.95 -7.91 -13.40
N ALA A 97 10.02 -6.84 -14.19
CA ALA A 97 9.39 -6.78 -15.50
C ALA A 97 9.92 -7.88 -16.44
N LYS A 98 11.24 -8.13 -16.45
CA LYS A 98 11.86 -9.19 -17.27
C LYS A 98 11.40 -10.60 -16.91
N ILE A 99 10.99 -10.84 -15.68
CA ILE A 99 10.49 -12.15 -15.26
C ILE A 99 8.99 -12.31 -15.41
N GLY A 100 8.30 -11.29 -15.96
CA GLY A 100 6.89 -11.36 -16.31
C GLY A 100 5.94 -10.91 -15.20
N ALA A 101 6.38 -10.12 -14.22
CA ALA A 101 5.47 -9.45 -13.31
C ALA A 101 4.55 -8.49 -14.07
N ASP A 102 3.27 -8.47 -13.73
CA ASP A 102 2.27 -7.58 -14.35
C ASP A 102 2.24 -6.22 -13.64
N ALA A 103 2.60 -6.20 -12.36
CA ALA A 103 2.80 -4.97 -11.61
C ALA A 103 3.92 -5.09 -10.57
N VAL A 104 4.52 -3.95 -10.25
CA VAL A 104 5.50 -3.83 -9.15
C VAL A 104 4.94 -2.94 -8.04
N LYS A 105 5.14 -3.36 -6.78
CA LYS A 105 4.71 -2.61 -5.61
C LYS A 105 5.92 -1.92 -4.98
N VAL A 106 5.87 -0.57 -4.95
CA VAL A 106 7.00 0.32 -4.61
C VAL A 106 6.80 0.94 -3.24
N GLY A 107 7.74 0.70 -2.34
CA GLY A 107 7.74 1.28 -1.01
C GLY A 107 8.51 0.43 0.00
N VAL A 108 9.69 0.89 0.40
CA VAL A 108 10.50 0.29 1.48
C VAL A 108 10.59 1.30 2.62
N GLY A 109 9.89 1.01 3.72
CA GLY A 109 9.89 1.81 4.92
C GLY A 109 9.04 3.11 4.95
N PRO A 110 8.13 3.43 3.99
CA PRO A 110 7.34 4.66 4.06
C PRO A 110 6.10 4.56 4.95
N GLY A 111 5.72 3.37 5.39
CA GLY A 111 4.54 3.15 6.24
C GLY A 111 4.65 3.84 7.59
N SER A 112 3.53 4.35 8.13
CA SER A 112 3.49 5.11 9.40
C SER A 112 3.87 4.28 10.64
N ILE A 113 3.81 2.97 10.54
CA ILE A 113 4.12 1.99 11.58
C ILE A 113 5.34 1.13 11.22
N CYS A 114 6.05 1.50 10.14
CA CYS A 114 7.25 0.80 9.68
C CYS A 114 8.51 1.42 10.30
N THR A 115 9.40 0.59 10.81
CA THR A 115 10.70 1.00 11.38
C THR A 115 11.89 0.52 10.59
N THR A 116 11.69 -0.11 9.42
CA THR A 116 12.77 -0.64 8.55
C THR A 116 13.89 0.39 8.32
N ARG A 117 13.54 1.65 8.04
CA ARG A 117 14.54 2.71 7.80
C ARG A 117 15.40 3.04 9.02
N VAL A 118 14.87 2.81 10.22
CA VAL A 118 15.58 3.07 11.48
C VAL A 118 16.34 1.82 11.94
N VAL A 119 15.71 0.65 11.87
CA VAL A 119 16.27 -0.61 12.37
C VAL A 119 17.28 -1.18 11.39
N ALA A 120 16.95 -1.25 10.11
CA ALA A 120 17.80 -1.82 9.07
C ALA A 120 18.63 -0.76 8.31
N GLY A 121 18.31 0.54 8.46
CA GLY A 121 19.02 1.63 7.79
C GLY A 121 18.80 1.69 6.28
N VAL A 122 17.77 1.03 5.75
CA VAL A 122 17.50 0.95 4.30
C VAL A 122 16.16 1.59 3.94
N GLY A 123 16.08 2.09 2.71
CA GLY A 123 14.87 2.72 2.15
C GLY A 123 15.21 3.93 1.30
N LEU A 124 14.23 4.40 0.54
CA LEU A 124 14.31 5.62 -0.26
C LEU A 124 13.12 6.53 0.07
N PRO A 125 13.26 7.86 -0.08
CA PRO A 125 12.10 8.74 -0.06
C PRO A 125 11.05 8.25 -1.06
N GLN A 126 9.80 8.10 -0.62
CA GLN A 126 8.77 7.37 -1.37
C GLN A 126 8.52 7.94 -2.77
N LEU A 127 8.45 9.27 -2.89
CA LEU A 127 8.23 9.91 -4.19
C LEU A 127 9.37 9.62 -5.17
N SER A 128 10.62 9.62 -4.68
CA SER A 128 11.79 9.27 -5.48
C SER A 128 11.76 7.82 -5.93
N ALA A 129 11.41 6.89 -5.02
CA ALA A 129 11.29 5.48 -5.36
C ALA A 129 10.23 5.23 -6.44
N VAL A 130 9.05 5.84 -6.31
CA VAL A 130 7.97 5.75 -7.30
C VAL A 130 8.41 6.32 -8.64
N TYR A 131 9.03 7.51 -8.66
CA TYR A 131 9.50 8.16 -9.87
C TYR A 131 10.55 7.31 -10.60
N GLU A 132 11.55 6.78 -9.90
CA GLU A 132 12.60 5.95 -10.49
C GLU A 132 12.05 4.61 -11.03
N ALA A 133 11.13 3.96 -10.31
CA ALA A 133 10.50 2.73 -10.78
C ALA A 133 9.64 2.99 -12.02
N ALA A 134 8.78 4.00 -12.01
CA ALA A 134 7.92 4.36 -13.14
C ALA A 134 8.74 4.79 -14.38
N LYS A 135 9.81 5.57 -14.17
CA LYS A 135 10.75 5.96 -15.24
C LYS A 135 11.43 4.74 -15.86
N ALA A 136 11.84 3.79 -15.04
CA ALA A 136 12.50 2.56 -15.48
C ALA A 136 11.58 1.64 -16.30
N LEU A 137 10.26 1.70 -16.05
CA LEU A 137 9.22 0.93 -16.72
C LEU A 137 8.57 1.68 -17.90
N LYS A 138 9.08 2.86 -18.26
CA LYS A 138 8.52 3.63 -19.38
C LYS A 138 8.53 2.81 -20.67
N GLY A 139 7.36 2.67 -21.30
CA GLY A 139 7.17 1.83 -22.50
C GLY A 139 6.92 0.35 -22.19
N SER A 140 6.97 -0.07 -20.93
CA SER A 140 6.58 -1.42 -20.50
C SER A 140 5.08 -1.47 -20.19
N PRO A 141 4.41 -2.61 -20.36
CA PRO A 141 3.04 -2.81 -19.91
C PRO A 141 2.92 -2.93 -18.37
N VAL A 142 4.02 -3.18 -17.68
CA VAL A 142 4.07 -3.41 -16.24
C VAL A 142 3.65 -2.16 -15.46
N LYS A 143 2.74 -2.34 -14.52
CA LYS A 143 2.15 -1.26 -13.73
C LYS A 143 2.94 -1.00 -12.43
N THR A 144 2.83 0.24 -11.94
CA THR A 144 3.50 0.67 -10.71
C THR A 144 2.46 1.00 -9.64
N ILE A 145 2.56 0.36 -8.48
CA ILE A 145 1.72 0.62 -7.30
C ILE A 145 2.57 1.36 -6.28
N ALA A 146 2.18 2.60 -5.92
CA ALA A 146 2.85 3.35 -4.85
C ALA A 146 2.28 2.92 -3.49
N ASP A 147 3.08 2.19 -2.69
CA ASP A 147 2.66 1.62 -1.42
C ASP A 147 3.27 2.36 -0.24
N GLY A 148 2.42 3.04 0.51
CA GLY A 148 2.79 3.76 1.73
C GLY A 148 3.21 5.23 1.53
N GLY A 149 3.38 5.94 2.65
CA GLY A 149 3.77 7.34 2.66
C GLY A 149 2.66 8.34 2.32
N ILE A 150 1.44 7.88 2.11
CA ILE A 150 0.26 8.71 1.80
C ILE A 150 -0.38 9.16 3.12
N ARG A 151 -0.30 10.45 3.43
CA ARG A 151 -0.86 11.07 4.64
C ARG A 151 -2.02 12.01 4.34
N PHE A 152 -2.02 12.58 3.14
CA PHE A 152 -3.03 13.50 2.62
C PHE A 152 -3.37 13.14 1.18
N SER A 153 -4.50 13.62 0.68
CA SER A 153 -4.88 13.47 -0.73
C SER A 153 -3.82 14.03 -1.69
N GLY A 154 -3.14 15.11 -1.31
CA GLY A 154 -2.03 15.69 -2.09
C GLY A 154 -0.84 14.74 -2.26
N ASP A 155 -0.57 13.84 -1.30
CA ASP A 155 0.49 12.83 -1.46
C ASP A 155 0.08 11.78 -2.51
N MET A 156 -1.20 11.43 -2.57
CA MET A 156 -1.74 10.56 -3.62
C MET A 156 -1.61 11.21 -5.01
N VAL A 157 -1.95 12.51 -5.13
CA VAL A 157 -1.76 13.28 -6.36
C VAL A 157 -0.30 13.23 -6.81
N LYS A 158 0.64 13.49 -5.89
CA LYS A 158 2.08 13.46 -6.18
C LYS A 158 2.57 12.07 -6.62
N ALA A 159 2.13 11.00 -5.96
CA ALA A 159 2.50 9.63 -6.33
C ALA A 159 2.03 9.27 -7.75
N LEU A 160 0.77 9.59 -8.08
CA LEU A 160 0.21 9.37 -9.42
C LEU A 160 0.90 10.24 -10.47
N ALA A 161 1.17 11.52 -10.17
CA ALA A 161 1.92 12.41 -11.05
C ALA A 161 3.37 11.94 -11.29
N ALA A 162 4.00 11.30 -10.29
CA ALA A 162 5.34 10.73 -10.41
C ALA A 162 5.38 9.44 -11.27
N GLY A 163 4.23 8.96 -11.71
CA GLY A 163 4.12 7.84 -12.65
C GLY A 163 3.49 6.57 -12.08
N ALA A 164 3.05 6.56 -10.82
CA ALA A 164 2.28 5.44 -10.31
C ALA A 164 0.95 5.28 -11.07
N ASP A 165 0.53 4.04 -11.29
CA ASP A 165 -0.77 3.73 -11.89
C ASP A 165 -1.86 3.62 -10.82
N SER A 166 -1.47 3.25 -9.60
CA SER A 166 -2.34 3.19 -8.43
C SER A 166 -1.58 3.46 -7.14
N VAL A 167 -2.31 3.64 -6.03
CA VAL A 167 -1.75 3.84 -4.69
C VAL A 167 -2.30 2.81 -3.72
N MET A 168 -1.47 2.35 -2.78
CA MET A 168 -1.88 1.53 -1.64
C MET A 168 -1.85 2.38 -0.38
N ILE A 169 -2.96 2.37 0.37
CA ILE A 169 -3.19 3.24 1.52
C ILE A 169 -3.41 2.37 2.76
N GLY A 170 -2.65 2.62 3.82
CA GLY A 170 -2.77 1.93 5.10
C GLY A 170 -3.39 2.84 6.17
N SER A 171 -2.58 3.69 6.80
CA SER A 171 -2.96 4.45 8.00
C SER A 171 -4.15 5.40 7.83
N LEU A 172 -4.40 5.91 6.64
CA LEU A 172 -5.58 6.76 6.39
C LEU A 172 -6.89 6.00 6.57
N LEU A 173 -6.91 4.70 6.26
CA LEU A 173 -8.07 3.82 6.39
C LEU A 173 -8.07 3.00 7.68
N ALA A 174 -6.96 2.93 8.41
CA ALA A 174 -6.86 2.09 9.62
C ALA A 174 -7.81 2.50 10.74
N GLY A 175 -8.22 3.78 10.80
CA GLY A 175 -9.18 4.30 11.78
C GLY A 175 -10.65 4.20 11.35
N THR A 176 -10.95 3.64 10.19
CA THR A 176 -12.35 3.55 9.70
C THR A 176 -13.12 2.43 10.38
N GLU A 177 -14.45 2.51 10.31
CA GLU A 177 -15.35 1.48 10.88
C GLU A 177 -15.05 0.10 10.30
N GLU A 178 -14.80 0.04 9.00
CA GLU A 178 -14.57 -1.21 8.26
C GLU A 178 -13.19 -1.82 8.49
N ALA A 179 -12.22 -1.07 9.05
CA ALA A 179 -10.91 -1.60 9.37
C ALA A 179 -10.99 -2.66 10.48
N PRO A 180 -10.19 -3.76 10.43
CA PRO A 180 -10.31 -4.88 11.35
C PRO A 180 -9.82 -4.60 12.77
N GLY A 181 -9.13 -3.47 13.02
CA GLY A 181 -8.62 -3.12 14.34
C GLY A 181 -9.72 -2.96 15.38
N GLU A 182 -9.46 -3.36 16.61
CA GLU A 182 -10.38 -3.21 17.73
C GLU A 182 -10.59 -1.74 18.10
N ILE A 183 -11.81 -1.42 18.55
CA ILE A 183 -12.13 -0.08 19.08
C ILE A 183 -11.57 0.04 20.49
N ILE A 184 -10.77 1.07 20.73
CA ILE A 184 -10.14 1.41 22.00
C ILE A 184 -10.69 2.75 22.47
N ILE A 185 -11.18 2.81 23.71
CA ILE A 185 -11.52 4.07 24.37
C ILE A 185 -10.29 4.55 25.17
N TYR A 186 -9.80 5.73 24.85
CA TYR A 186 -8.66 6.34 25.53
C TYR A 186 -8.89 7.84 25.71
N GLU A 187 -8.76 8.34 26.92
CA GLU A 187 -9.02 9.75 27.27
C GLU A 187 -10.36 10.27 26.73
N GLY A 188 -11.43 9.45 26.84
CA GLY A 188 -12.77 9.79 26.39
C GLY A 188 -12.96 9.81 24.86
N ARG A 189 -11.98 9.41 24.08
CA ARG A 189 -12.02 9.38 22.61
C ARG A 189 -11.92 7.96 22.07
N ARG A 190 -12.52 7.72 20.89
CA ARG A 190 -12.43 6.43 20.20
C ARG A 190 -11.18 6.38 19.33
N PHE A 191 -10.49 5.25 19.40
CA PHE A 191 -9.35 4.88 18.57
C PHE A 191 -9.58 3.48 18.01
N LYS A 192 -8.79 3.10 17.02
CA LYS A 192 -8.66 1.70 16.55
C LYS A 192 -7.24 1.22 16.73
N SER A 193 -7.08 -0.03 17.12
CA SER A 193 -5.77 -0.70 17.13
C SER A 193 -5.23 -0.75 15.70
N TYR A 194 -3.94 -0.52 15.55
CA TYR A 194 -3.26 -0.54 14.27
C TYR A 194 -1.84 -1.03 14.45
N ARG A 195 -1.46 -2.07 13.73
CA ARG A 195 -0.12 -2.68 13.84
C ARG A 195 0.55 -2.82 12.47
N GLY A 196 1.88 -2.73 12.47
CA GLY A 196 2.71 -3.01 11.32
C GLY A 196 2.85 -4.50 11.07
N MET A 197 2.99 -4.91 9.82
CA MET A 197 3.29 -6.30 9.46
C MET A 197 4.61 -6.79 10.06
N GLY A 198 5.56 -5.89 10.34
CA GLY A 198 6.84 -6.17 11.00
C GLY A 198 6.80 -5.98 12.52
N SER A 199 5.64 -5.79 13.16
CA SER A 199 5.51 -5.79 14.61
C SER A 199 5.61 -7.21 15.17
N ILE A 200 6.01 -7.34 16.43
CA ILE A 200 6.12 -8.66 17.09
C ILE A 200 4.77 -9.39 17.01
N GLU A 201 3.68 -8.73 17.33
CA GLU A 201 2.33 -9.32 17.34
C GLU A 201 1.89 -9.80 15.96
N ALA A 202 2.30 -9.10 14.90
CA ALA A 202 2.01 -9.55 13.54
C ALA A 202 2.89 -10.74 13.13
N MET A 203 4.15 -10.74 13.57
CA MET A 203 5.08 -11.85 13.32
C MET A 203 4.64 -13.14 14.02
N GLU A 204 4.12 -13.06 15.24
CA GLU A 204 3.53 -14.19 15.97
C GLU A 204 2.33 -14.79 15.24
N GLU A 205 1.55 -13.97 14.55
CA GLU A 205 0.37 -14.40 13.78
C GLU A 205 0.69 -14.83 12.33
N GLY A 206 1.98 -14.89 11.95
CA GLY A 206 2.42 -15.50 10.69
C GLY A 206 3.09 -14.57 9.68
N SER A 207 3.35 -13.28 9.99
CA SER A 207 4.01 -12.38 9.05
C SER A 207 5.55 -12.45 9.06
N LYS A 208 6.14 -13.44 9.75
CA LYS A 208 7.60 -13.65 9.83
C LYS A 208 8.24 -13.88 8.45
N ASP A 209 7.54 -14.61 7.58
CA ASP A 209 7.97 -14.94 6.23
C ASP A 209 8.22 -13.70 5.36
N ARG A 210 7.45 -12.63 5.56
CA ARG A 210 7.61 -11.34 4.88
C ARG A 210 9.00 -10.72 5.12
N TYR A 211 9.57 -10.97 6.31
CA TYR A 211 10.84 -10.42 6.78
C TYR A 211 11.97 -11.47 6.80
N PHE A 212 11.76 -12.60 6.12
CA PHE A 212 12.75 -13.70 6.05
C PHE A 212 13.15 -14.25 7.42
N GLN A 213 12.22 -14.26 8.37
CA GLN A 213 12.41 -14.75 9.74
C GLN A 213 11.48 -15.93 10.07
N ASP A 214 10.99 -16.63 9.05
CA ASP A 214 10.06 -17.75 9.15
C ASP A 214 10.65 -18.98 9.88
N VAL A 215 11.97 -19.13 9.86
CA VAL A 215 12.66 -20.22 10.54
C VAL A 215 12.96 -19.96 12.03
N GLU A 216 12.74 -18.76 12.54
CA GLU A 216 12.99 -18.43 13.94
C GLU A 216 11.72 -18.62 14.77
N ASP A 217 11.77 -19.53 15.74
CA ASP A 217 10.65 -19.84 16.63
C ASP A 217 10.71 -19.12 17.98
N ASP A 218 11.90 -18.64 18.37
CA ASP A 218 12.05 -17.88 19.61
C ASP A 218 11.71 -16.39 19.36
N ILE A 219 10.55 -15.95 19.88
CA ILE A 219 10.06 -14.59 19.77
C ILE A 219 11.10 -13.55 20.21
N LYS A 220 11.93 -13.87 21.21
CA LYS A 220 12.97 -12.97 21.72
C LYS A 220 14.12 -12.73 20.74
N LYS A 221 14.25 -13.57 19.74
CA LYS A 221 15.26 -13.43 18.67
C LYS A 221 14.73 -12.77 17.41
N LEU A 222 13.42 -12.55 17.30
CA LEU A 222 12.83 -11.80 16.20
C LEU A 222 13.35 -10.35 16.23
N VAL A 223 13.63 -9.81 15.05
CA VAL A 223 14.02 -8.41 14.86
C VAL A 223 12.85 -7.67 14.21
N PRO A 224 12.00 -6.98 15.00
CA PRO A 224 10.82 -6.31 14.46
C PRO A 224 11.21 -5.08 13.65
N GLU A 225 10.56 -4.92 12.51
CA GLU A 225 10.67 -3.75 11.63
C GLU A 225 9.36 -2.96 11.56
N GLY A 226 8.57 -3.03 12.61
CA GLY A 226 7.30 -2.33 12.74
C GLY A 226 6.87 -2.23 14.19
N ILE A 227 5.89 -1.37 14.42
CA ILE A 227 5.32 -1.13 15.75
C ILE A 227 3.81 -1.41 15.76
N SER A 228 3.28 -1.65 16.96
CA SER A 228 1.85 -1.63 17.25
C SER A 228 1.47 -0.31 17.91
N GLY A 229 0.28 0.19 17.60
CA GLY A 229 -0.21 1.46 18.13
C GLY A 229 -1.71 1.60 17.94
N ARG A 230 -2.19 2.83 18.06
CA ARG A 230 -3.59 3.18 17.85
C ARG A 230 -3.71 4.41 16.96
N VAL A 231 -4.77 4.46 16.17
CA VAL A 231 -5.12 5.61 15.33
C VAL A 231 -6.50 6.14 15.72
N PRO A 232 -6.75 7.45 15.61
CA PRO A 232 -8.07 8.01 15.88
C PRO A 232 -9.13 7.32 15.01
N TYR A 233 -10.29 7.05 15.61
CA TYR A 233 -11.46 6.60 14.87
C TYR A 233 -11.95 7.69 13.91
N LYS A 234 -12.27 7.32 12.68
CA LYS A 234 -12.53 8.27 11.58
C LYS A 234 -13.90 8.10 10.91
N GLY A 235 -14.78 7.23 11.44
CA GLY A 235 -16.07 6.95 10.80
C GLY A 235 -15.94 6.01 9.60
N LEU A 236 -16.79 6.19 8.61
CA LEU A 236 -16.90 5.29 7.45
C LEU A 236 -15.75 5.48 6.45
N ALA A 237 -15.25 4.39 5.88
CA ALA A 237 -14.24 4.42 4.81
C ALA A 237 -14.73 5.20 3.58
N SER A 238 -16.03 5.14 3.28
CA SER A 238 -16.62 5.88 2.17
C SER A 238 -16.44 7.40 2.28
N GLU A 239 -16.52 7.96 3.49
CA GLU A 239 -16.32 9.39 3.74
C GLU A 239 -14.86 9.79 3.52
N ILE A 240 -13.92 8.97 4.00
CA ILE A 240 -12.49 9.19 3.79
C ILE A 240 -12.13 9.10 2.29
N LEU A 241 -12.64 8.09 1.60
CA LEU A 241 -12.41 7.92 0.15
C LEU A 241 -12.99 9.06 -0.66
N TYR A 242 -14.16 9.57 -0.28
CA TYR A 242 -14.75 10.75 -0.91
C TYR A 242 -13.83 11.97 -0.83
N GLN A 243 -13.27 12.25 0.36
CA GLN A 243 -12.31 13.34 0.55
C GLN A 243 -11.01 13.13 -0.24
N LEU A 244 -10.49 11.90 -0.26
CA LEU A 244 -9.27 11.57 -1.02
C LEU A 244 -9.47 11.77 -2.53
N VAL A 245 -10.58 11.25 -3.07
CA VAL A 245 -10.92 11.41 -4.50
C VAL A 245 -11.21 12.88 -4.84
N GLY A 246 -11.88 13.61 -3.93
CA GLY A 246 -12.08 15.05 -4.06
C GLY A 246 -10.77 15.82 -4.18
N GLY A 247 -9.81 15.53 -3.29
CA GLY A 247 -8.47 16.12 -3.36
C GLY A 247 -7.69 15.74 -4.62
N LEU A 248 -7.84 14.49 -5.10
CA LEU A 248 -7.24 14.09 -6.38
C LEU A 248 -7.82 14.90 -7.54
N LYS A 249 -9.14 15.03 -7.63
CA LYS A 249 -9.81 15.82 -8.67
C LYS A 249 -9.38 17.28 -8.63
N ALA A 250 -9.25 17.87 -7.43
CA ALA A 250 -8.74 19.24 -7.27
C ALA A 250 -7.31 19.37 -7.79
N GLY A 251 -6.41 18.45 -7.41
CA GLY A 251 -5.03 18.43 -7.90
C GLY A 251 -4.93 18.27 -9.41
N MET A 252 -5.76 17.39 -10.01
CA MET A 252 -5.85 17.26 -11.47
C MET A 252 -6.33 18.57 -12.12
N GLY A 253 -7.32 19.24 -11.53
CA GLY A 253 -7.82 20.53 -12.01
C GLY A 253 -6.73 21.60 -12.02
N TYR A 254 -5.99 21.76 -10.92
CA TYR A 254 -4.87 22.72 -10.85
C TYR A 254 -3.75 22.43 -11.86
N CYS A 255 -3.53 21.15 -12.18
CA CYS A 255 -2.54 20.75 -13.20
C CYS A 255 -3.08 20.75 -14.64
N GLY A 256 -4.35 21.08 -14.87
CA GLY A 256 -4.99 20.99 -16.20
C GLY A 256 -5.05 19.56 -16.75
N ALA A 257 -5.03 18.56 -15.87
CA ALA A 257 -4.97 17.14 -16.22
C ALA A 257 -6.39 16.55 -16.34
N LYS A 258 -6.85 16.27 -17.55
CA LYS A 258 -8.17 15.69 -17.82
C LYS A 258 -8.30 14.20 -17.40
N ASN A 259 -7.19 13.50 -17.20
CA ASN A 259 -7.11 12.10 -16.76
C ASN A 259 -5.76 11.84 -16.09
N LEU A 260 -5.59 10.64 -15.49
CA LEU A 260 -4.37 10.26 -14.78
C LEU A 260 -3.13 10.24 -15.68
N GLU A 261 -3.26 9.86 -16.96
CA GLU A 261 -2.13 9.89 -17.90
C GLU A 261 -1.62 11.32 -18.14
N LYS A 262 -2.53 12.31 -18.23
CA LYS A 262 -2.14 13.72 -18.33
C LYS A 262 -1.56 14.24 -17.03
N LEU A 263 -1.98 13.72 -15.87
CA LEU A 263 -1.40 14.09 -14.58
C LEU A 263 0.09 13.72 -14.50
N LYS A 264 0.52 12.62 -15.14
CA LYS A 264 1.94 12.22 -15.22
C LYS A 264 2.84 13.24 -15.94
N SER A 265 2.27 14.21 -16.63
CA SER A 265 3.04 15.32 -17.24
C SER A 265 3.22 16.53 -16.33
N ALA A 266 2.68 16.51 -15.10
CA ALA A 266 2.83 17.59 -14.13
C ALA A 266 4.31 17.76 -13.74
N LYS A 267 4.68 19.01 -13.48
CA LYS A 267 6.06 19.35 -13.09
C LYS A 267 6.20 19.34 -11.58
N PHE A 268 7.37 18.91 -11.12
CA PHE A 268 7.74 18.94 -9.72
C PHE A 268 8.80 20.02 -9.46
N VAL A 269 8.73 20.62 -8.29
CA VAL A 269 9.79 21.45 -7.73
C VAL A 269 10.27 20.83 -6.42
N LYS A 270 11.57 20.89 -6.20
CA LYS A 270 12.16 20.49 -4.91
C LYS A 270 11.97 21.64 -3.92
N ILE A 271 11.40 21.35 -2.77
CA ILE A 271 11.21 22.30 -1.68
C ILE A 271 12.11 21.97 -0.49
N THR A 272 12.37 22.98 0.34
CA THR A 272 13.09 22.87 1.61
C THR A 272 12.11 22.70 2.78
N THR A 273 12.64 22.60 4.01
CA THR A 273 11.82 22.60 5.23
C THR A 273 10.97 23.86 5.34
N ALA A 274 11.50 25.05 4.91
CA ALA A 274 10.73 26.30 4.88
C ALA A 274 9.53 26.18 3.93
N GLY A 275 9.71 25.62 2.73
CA GLY A 275 8.60 25.38 1.80
C GLY A 275 7.60 24.36 2.32
N ILE A 276 8.01 23.39 3.15
CA ILE A 276 7.07 22.49 3.81
C ILE A 276 6.23 23.25 4.84
N THR A 277 6.83 24.15 5.62
CA THR A 277 6.11 24.98 6.61
C THR A 277 5.09 25.88 5.90
N GLU A 278 5.50 26.55 4.82
CA GLU A 278 4.62 27.38 3.98
C GLU A 278 3.45 26.57 3.37
N SER A 279 3.67 25.30 3.06
CA SER A 279 2.66 24.42 2.44
C SER A 279 1.58 23.96 3.42
N HIS A 280 1.74 24.20 4.71
CA HIS A 280 0.75 23.91 5.75
C HIS A 280 0.18 25.20 6.32
N PRO A 281 -1.04 25.20 6.90
CA PRO A 281 -1.53 26.33 7.65
C PRO A 281 -0.53 26.72 8.73
N HIS A 282 -0.07 27.96 8.70
CA HIS A 282 0.93 28.50 9.62
C HIS A 282 0.46 29.88 10.15
N ASP A 283 1.03 30.30 11.27
CA ASP A 283 0.73 31.59 11.93
C ASP A 283 -0.74 31.77 12.36
N VAL A 284 -1.50 30.66 12.47
CA VAL A 284 -2.89 30.63 12.91
C VAL A 284 -3.14 29.50 13.89
N SER A 285 -4.06 29.71 14.82
CA SER A 285 -4.60 28.66 15.68
C SER A 285 -5.82 28.03 15.02
N ILE A 286 -5.79 26.69 14.82
CA ILE A 286 -6.93 25.97 14.25
C ILE A 286 -8.05 25.93 15.29
N THR A 287 -9.16 26.58 15.01
CA THR A 287 -10.37 26.56 15.87
C THR A 287 -11.34 25.48 15.45
N ARG A 288 -11.28 25.03 14.17
CA ARG A 288 -12.10 23.94 13.64
C ARG A 288 -11.28 23.17 12.59
N GLU A 289 -11.11 21.88 12.81
CA GLU A 289 -10.48 20.99 11.83
C GLU A 289 -11.38 20.78 10.60
N SER A 290 -10.75 20.63 9.44
CA SER A 290 -11.47 20.24 8.22
C SER A 290 -11.44 18.70 8.06
N PRO A 291 -12.41 18.09 7.36
CA PRO A 291 -12.50 16.63 7.21
C PRO A 291 -11.26 16.00 6.55
N ASN A 292 -10.52 16.78 5.78
CA ASN A 292 -9.35 16.34 4.99
C ASN A 292 -8.02 16.89 5.50
N TYR A 293 -8.02 17.65 6.61
CA TYR A 293 -6.82 18.17 7.20
C TYR A 293 -6.92 18.20 8.75
N SER A 294 -5.98 17.56 9.40
CA SER A 294 -5.74 17.67 10.85
C SER A 294 -4.26 17.91 11.09
N ARG A 295 -3.93 18.77 12.03
CA ARG A 295 -2.55 18.97 12.52
C ARG A 295 -2.26 17.83 13.49
N LYS A 296 -1.23 17.02 13.19
CA LYS A 296 -0.72 16.02 14.15
C LYS A 296 0.20 16.65 15.16
#